data_e966077c21ea29c7a2a922021c8a97cb
#
_entry.id   e966077c21ea29c7a2a922021c8a97cb
#
_cell.length_a   1.000
_cell.length_b   1.000
_cell.length_c   1.000
_cell.angle_alpha   90.00
_cell.angle_beta   90.00
_cell.angle_gamma   90.00
#
_symmetry.space_group_name_H-M   'P 1'
#
loop_
_entity.id
_entity.type
_entity.pdbx_description
1 polymer ?
#
loop_
_entity_poly.entity_id
_entity_poly.type
_entity_poly.pdbx_seq_one_letter_code
_entity_poly.pdbx_strand_id
1 'polypeptide(L)'
;ICCVGAHHFLELSDHCFEKKLNNQLVKFGYPYLDHLIANAEKYNFEKNHILIAPTWYPEYPDYYQDIYKPIVEELLENKFKVIFRPHPEYLKRFSNNFYDFKQNFSSDHNFEVNDHDENLQIMQKANFLITDWSGIAFEYAYTFLRPVIFIEGPKKILNKNYSKFKNLPIEITDREELGEIWNPKENYKVSDLVQKI
;
A
#
# COMPACT_ATOMS: atom_id res chain seq x y z
N ILE A 1 -25.38 2.42 5.02
CA ILE A 1 -23.95 2.36 4.73
C ILE A 1 -23.73 1.25 3.71
N CYS A 2 -23.08 1.56 2.57
CA CYS A 2 -22.68 0.58 1.57
C CYS A 2 -21.37 -0.09 1.99
N CYS A 3 -21.37 -1.42 2.12
CA CYS A 3 -20.22 -2.20 2.54
C CYS A 3 -19.50 -2.77 1.32
N VAL A 4 -18.20 -2.54 1.23
CA VAL A 4 -17.35 -2.93 0.08
C VAL A 4 -17.07 -4.43 -0.01
N GLY A 5 -17.30 -5.17 1.07
CA GLY A 5 -17.10 -6.62 1.12
C GLY A 5 -17.71 -7.24 2.38
N ALA A 6 -17.60 -8.56 2.50
CA ALA A 6 -18.12 -9.29 3.66
C ALA A 6 -17.43 -8.88 4.96
N HIS A 7 -16.10 -8.69 4.93
CA HIS A 7 -15.29 -8.19 6.05
C HIS A 7 -15.81 -6.86 6.58
N HIS A 8 -16.01 -5.88 5.70
CA HIS A 8 -16.51 -4.55 6.06
C HIS A 8 -17.93 -4.59 6.61
N PHE A 9 -18.79 -5.45 6.03
CA PHE A 9 -20.14 -5.67 6.55
C PHE A 9 -20.12 -6.24 7.97
N LEU A 10 -19.28 -7.25 8.25
CA LEU A 10 -19.14 -7.86 9.56
C LEU A 10 -18.57 -6.90 10.60
N GLU A 11 -17.51 -6.18 10.26
CA GLU A 11 -16.89 -5.17 11.12
C GLU A 11 -17.89 -4.07 11.51
N LEU A 12 -18.61 -3.50 10.52
CA LEU A 12 -19.62 -2.49 10.80
C LEU A 12 -20.84 -3.04 11.55
N SER A 13 -21.20 -4.30 11.35
CA SER A 13 -22.27 -4.94 12.12
C SER A 13 -21.90 -5.03 13.59
N ASP A 14 -20.69 -5.46 13.91
CA ASP A 14 -20.18 -5.52 15.28
C ASP A 14 -20.15 -4.10 15.91
N HIS A 15 -19.68 -3.11 15.15
CA HIS A 15 -19.63 -1.72 15.59
C HIS A 15 -21.04 -1.15 15.85
N CYS A 16 -21.98 -1.36 14.94
CA CYS A 16 -23.36 -0.91 15.10
C CYS A 16 -24.02 -1.55 16.31
N PHE A 17 -23.78 -2.86 16.52
CA PHE A 17 -24.31 -3.58 17.69
C PHE A 17 -23.76 -3.02 19.01
N GLU A 18 -22.44 -2.87 19.12
CA GLU A 18 -21.78 -2.33 20.32
C GLU A 18 -22.26 -0.91 20.66
N LYS A 19 -22.37 -0.05 19.64
CA LYS A 19 -22.78 1.35 19.81
C LYS A 19 -24.28 1.58 19.80
N LYS A 20 -25.10 0.52 19.65
CA LYS A 20 -26.55 0.59 19.52
C LYS A 20 -26.99 1.55 18.41
N LEU A 21 -26.28 1.54 17.29
CA LEU A 21 -26.60 2.37 16.13
C LEU A 21 -27.63 1.67 15.25
N ASN A 22 -28.62 2.40 14.78
CA ASN A 22 -29.64 1.88 13.87
C ASN A 22 -29.30 2.23 12.40
N ASN A 23 -28.10 1.83 11.95
CA ASN A 23 -27.68 2.05 10.59
C ASN A 23 -28.07 0.85 9.70
N GLN A 24 -28.66 1.13 8.55
CA GLN A 24 -28.88 0.12 7.54
C GLN A 24 -27.55 -0.17 6.82
N LEU A 25 -27.09 -1.42 6.88
CA LEU A 25 -25.92 -1.92 6.18
C LEU A 25 -26.36 -2.65 4.90
N VAL A 26 -25.71 -2.30 3.78
CA VAL A 26 -26.00 -2.89 2.47
C VAL A 26 -24.72 -3.53 1.93
N LYS A 27 -24.79 -4.82 1.57
CA LYS A 27 -23.71 -5.51 0.87
C LYS A 27 -23.68 -5.00 -0.57
N PHE A 28 -22.79 -4.08 -0.86
CA PHE A 28 -22.76 -3.35 -2.14
C PHE A 28 -21.63 -3.83 -3.07
N GLY A 29 -20.47 -4.16 -2.51
CA GLY A 29 -19.26 -4.45 -3.28
C GLY A 29 -18.35 -3.24 -3.42
N TYR A 30 -17.26 -3.39 -4.18
CA TYR A 30 -16.25 -2.35 -4.38
C TYR A 30 -16.14 -1.98 -5.88
N PRO A 31 -16.99 -1.05 -6.39
CA PRO A 31 -17.04 -0.73 -7.81
C PRO A 31 -15.73 -0.23 -8.40
N TYR A 32 -14.87 0.40 -7.59
CA TYR A 32 -13.55 0.82 -8.05
C TYR A 32 -12.65 -0.39 -8.38
N LEU A 33 -12.69 -1.45 -7.57
CA LEU A 33 -11.98 -2.68 -7.87
C LEU A 33 -12.51 -3.35 -9.15
N ASP A 34 -13.83 -3.37 -9.34
CA ASP A 34 -14.45 -3.89 -10.57
C ASP A 34 -13.97 -3.10 -11.80
N HIS A 35 -13.87 -1.77 -11.67
CA HIS A 35 -13.30 -0.91 -12.72
C HIS A 35 -11.83 -1.23 -13.00
N LEU A 36 -11.00 -1.40 -11.97
CA LEU A 36 -9.60 -1.77 -12.13
C LEU A 36 -9.46 -3.11 -12.87
N ILE A 37 -10.20 -4.13 -12.42
CA ILE A 37 -10.16 -5.48 -12.99
C ILE A 37 -10.59 -5.47 -14.47
N ALA A 38 -11.64 -4.70 -14.81
CA ALA A 38 -12.17 -4.62 -16.17
C ALA A 38 -11.21 -3.93 -17.15
N ASN A 39 -10.35 -3.02 -16.66
CA ASN A 39 -9.44 -2.22 -17.50
C ASN A 39 -7.97 -2.65 -17.37
N ALA A 40 -7.66 -3.62 -16.53
CA ALA A 40 -6.29 -4.06 -16.32
C ALA A 40 -5.76 -4.96 -17.43
N GLU A 41 -4.58 -4.64 -17.93
CA GLU A 41 -3.78 -5.53 -18.78
C GLU A 41 -2.83 -6.35 -17.88
N LYS A 42 -3.31 -7.45 -17.33
CA LYS A 42 -2.65 -8.20 -16.24
C LYS A 42 -1.24 -8.70 -16.57
N TYR A 43 -0.93 -8.94 -17.83
CA TYR A 43 0.35 -9.50 -18.29
C TYR A 43 1.28 -8.45 -18.92
N ASN A 44 0.85 -7.20 -18.99
CA ASN A 44 1.65 -6.12 -19.53
C ASN A 44 2.42 -5.39 -18.39
N PHE A 45 3.49 -6.03 -17.92
CA PHE A 45 4.36 -5.46 -16.89
C PHE A 45 5.83 -5.60 -17.26
N GLU A 46 6.65 -4.76 -16.65
CA GLU A 46 8.10 -4.79 -16.81
C GLU A 46 8.74 -5.42 -15.56
N LYS A 47 9.48 -6.52 -15.75
CA LYS A 47 10.00 -7.37 -14.66
C LYS A 47 10.82 -6.65 -13.61
N ASN A 48 11.52 -5.59 -13.99
CA ASN A 48 12.37 -4.82 -13.10
C ASN A 48 11.69 -3.57 -12.52
N HIS A 49 10.40 -3.34 -12.77
CA HIS A 49 9.67 -2.19 -12.23
C HIS A 49 9.03 -2.53 -10.90
N ILE A 50 9.29 -1.70 -9.91
CA ILE A 50 8.76 -1.83 -8.56
C ILE A 50 7.98 -0.57 -8.23
N LEU A 51 6.73 -0.74 -7.82
CA LEU A 51 5.92 0.34 -7.28
C LEU A 51 6.10 0.40 -5.77
N ILE A 52 6.49 1.55 -5.25
CA ILE A 52 6.50 1.84 -3.82
C ILE A 52 5.38 2.82 -3.54
N ALA A 53 4.40 2.41 -2.75
CA ALA A 53 3.22 3.22 -2.43
C ALA A 53 2.94 3.24 -0.93
N PRO A 54 3.68 4.07 -0.16
CA PRO A 54 3.55 4.13 1.28
C PRO A 54 2.23 4.76 1.73
N THR A 55 1.81 4.43 2.95
CA THR A 55 0.83 5.24 3.69
C THR A 55 1.45 6.54 4.22
N TRP A 56 0.73 7.23 5.07
CA TRP A 56 1.22 8.42 5.76
C TRP A 56 0.78 8.41 7.23
N TYR A 57 1.56 9.09 8.06
CA TYR A 57 1.27 9.24 9.50
C TYR A 57 1.26 10.72 9.86
N PRO A 58 0.21 11.22 10.54
CA PRO A 58 0.07 12.65 10.88
C PRO A 58 1.21 13.19 11.75
N GLU A 59 1.80 12.32 12.56
CA GLU A 59 2.81 12.67 13.57
C GLU A 59 4.22 12.24 13.17
N TYR A 60 4.41 11.79 11.90
CA TYR A 60 5.71 11.31 11.43
C TYR A 60 6.08 11.93 10.06
N PRO A 61 6.50 13.21 10.04
CA PRO A 61 6.85 13.90 8.79
C PRO A 61 8.03 13.29 8.06
N ASP A 62 9.00 12.70 8.78
CA ASP A 62 10.21 12.11 8.19
C ASP A 62 10.04 10.62 7.83
N TYR A 63 8.80 10.10 7.84
CA TYR A 63 8.51 8.69 7.60
C TYR A 63 9.11 8.16 6.30
N TYR A 64 9.04 8.92 5.21
CA TYR A 64 9.62 8.49 3.94
C TYR A 64 11.14 8.51 3.96
N GLN A 65 11.71 9.51 4.61
CA GLN A 65 13.17 9.63 4.75
C GLN A 65 13.75 8.48 5.58
N ASP A 66 13.11 8.15 6.70
CA ASP A 66 13.62 7.16 7.66
C ASP A 66 13.40 5.71 7.20
N ILE A 67 12.25 5.43 6.58
CA ILE A 67 11.85 4.06 6.25
C ILE A 67 12.06 3.74 4.77
N TYR A 68 11.68 4.64 3.87
CA TYR A 68 11.66 4.33 2.44
C TYR A 68 12.95 4.73 1.71
N LYS A 69 13.69 5.71 2.20
CA LYS A 69 14.94 6.10 1.54
C LYS A 69 15.93 4.92 1.44
N PRO A 70 16.27 4.18 2.52
CA PRO A 70 17.20 3.05 2.40
C PRO A 70 16.67 1.93 1.49
N ILE A 71 15.36 1.74 1.42
CA ILE A 71 14.73 0.76 0.52
C ILE A 71 14.92 1.18 -0.94
N VAL A 72 14.64 2.45 -1.25
CA VAL A 72 14.82 2.99 -2.60
C VAL A 72 16.30 2.92 -3.01
N GLU A 73 17.21 3.33 -2.14
CA GLU A 73 18.66 3.26 -2.38
C GLU A 73 19.08 1.83 -2.74
N GLU A 74 18.68 0.85 -1.94
CA GLU A 74 19.00 -0.56 -2.16
C GLU A 74 18.45 -1.08 -3.50
N LEU A 75 17.21 -0.77 -3.84
CA LEU A 75 16.60 -1.18 -5.09
C LEU A 75 17.29 -0.57 -6.31
N LEU A 76 17.64 0.72 -6.25
CA LEU A 76 18.35 1.40 -7.33
C LEU A 76 19.77 0.85 -7.51
N GLU A 77 20.49 0.55 -6.43
CA GLU A 77 21.80 -0.11 -6.47
C GLU A 77 21.71 -1.47 -7.17
N ASN A 78 20.61 -2.20 -6.98
CA ASN A 78 20.34 -3.50 -7.62
C ASN A 78 19.69 -3.37 -9.01
N LYS A 79 19.68 -2.15 -9.60
CA LYS A 79 19.22 -1.88 -10.97
C LYS A 79 17.72 -2.09 -11.20
N PHE A 80 16.92 -2.06 -10.14
CA PHE A 80 15.47 -1.97 -10.29
C PHE A 80 15.07 -0.56 -10.70
N LYS A 81 13.97 -0.46 -11.41
CA LYS A 81 13.28 0.80 -11.65
C LYS A 81 12.21 1.01 -10.60
N VAL A 82 12.30 2.10 -9.89
CA VAL A 82 11.43 2.42 -8.77
C VAL A 82 10.45 3.51 -9.17
N ILE A 83 9.17 3.20 -9.12
CA ILE A 83 8.09 4.16 -9.23
C ILE A 83 7.62 4.47 -7.81
N PHE A 84 7.88 5.65 -7.32
CA PHE A 84 7.47 6.07 -5.98
C PHE A 84 6.18 6.89 -6.05
N ARG A 85 5.13 6.38 -5.42
CA ARG A 85 3.83 7.02 -5.36
C ARG A 85 3.53 7.51 -3.95
N PRO A 86 3.80 8.78 -3.65
CA PRO A 86 3.53 9.33 -2.32
C PRO A 86 2.03 9.38 -2.04
N HIS A 87 1.66 9.21 -0.78
CA HIS A 87 0.27 9.36 -0.37
C HIS A 87 -0.18 10.83 -0.53
N PRO A 88 -1.36 11.11 -1.09
CA PRO A 88 -1.84 12.50 -1.30
C PRO A 88 -1.86 13.35 -0.03
N GLU A 89 -2.26 12.79 1.11
CA GLU A 89 -2.23 13.52 2.39
C GLU A 89 -0.80 13.81 2.88
N TYR A 90 0.19 12.98 2.52
CA TYR A 90 1.58 13.27 2.83
C TYR A 90 2.08 14.47 2.02
N LEU A 91 1.81 14.49 0.72
CA LEU A 91 2.15 15.63 -0.14
C LEU A 91 1.53 16.94 0.34
N LYS A 92 0.27 16.87 0.75
CA LYS A 92 -0.48 18.04 1.22
C LYS A 92 0.06 18.61 2.53
N ARG A 93 0.55 17.77 3.43
CA ARG A 93 0.96 18.17 4.79
C ARG A 93 2.46 18.34 4.95
N PHE A 94 3.24 17.58 4.21
CA PHE A 94 4.69 17.45 4.35
C PHE A 94 5.40 17.64 3.01
N SER A 95 4.98 18.64 2.24
CA SER A 95 5.53 18.91 0.91
C SER A 95 7.05 19.15 0.91
N ASN A 96 7.58 19.84 1.93
CA ASN A 96 9.02 20.08 2.07
C ASN A 96 9.78 18.79 2.37
N ASN A 97 9.28 17.96 3.30
CA ASN A 97 9.89 16.66 3.61
C ASN A 97 9.89 15.73 2.37
N PHE A 98 8.81 15.77 1.58
CA PHE A 98 8.76 15.02 0.32
C PHE A 98 9.74 15.58 -0.72
N TYR A 99 9.85 16.89 -0.83
CA TYR A 99 10.83 17.51 -1.71
C TYR A 99 12.26 17.06 -1.36
N ASP A 100 12.63 17.11 -0.09
CA ASP A 100 13.95 16.69 0.39
C ASP A 100 14.18 15.19 0.15
N PHE A 101 13.17 14.34 0.38
CA PHE A 101 13.21 12.93 0.04
C PHE A 101 13.48 12.72 -1.46
N LYS A 102 12.72 13.36 -2.33
CA LYS A 102 12.83 13.24 -3.78
C LYS A 102 14.20 13.70 -4.29
N GLN A 103 14.79 14.73 -3.68
CA GLN A 103 16.10 15.26 -4.09
C GLN A 103 17.22 14.22 -3.95
N ASN A 104 17.12 13.26 -3.02
CA ASN A 104 18.14 12.21 -2.89
C ASN A 104 18.28 11.36 -4.16
N PHE A 105 17.24 11.30 -4.99
CA PHE A 105 17.15 10.40 -6.16
C PHE A 105 17.00 11.15 -7.47
N SER A 106 17.04 12.47 -7.47
CA SER A 106 16.75 13.32 -8.64
C SER A 106 17.68 13.10 -9.84
N SER A 107 18.87 12.56 -9.61
CA SER A 107 19.86 12.26 -10.67
C SER A 107 19.79 10.81 -11.18
N ASP A 108 19.01 9.93 -10.53
CA ASP A 108 18.90 8.53 -10.94
C ASP A 108 17.76 8.35 -11.94
N HIS A 109 18.07 7.93 -13.15
CA HIS A 109 17.10 7.72 -14.23
C HIS A 109 16.19 6.49 -14.02
N ASN A 110 16.49 5.65 -13.02
CA ASN A 110 15.64 4.54 -12.61
C ASN A 110 14.67 4.90 -11.49
N PHE A 111 14.68 6.16 -11.02
CA PHE A 111 13.73 6.65 -10.02
C PHE A 111 12.70 7.57 -10.67
N GLU A 112 11.44 7.21 -10.54
CA GLU A 112 10.31 8.00 -11.03
C GLU A 112 9.36 8.31 -9.88
N VAL A 113 8.85 9.53 -9.82
CA VAL A 113 7.77 9.91 -8.88
C VAL A 113 6.47 10.00 -9.65
N ASN A 114 5.45 9.29 -9.15
CA ASN A 114 4.08 9.44 -9.62
C ASN A 114 3.25 10.14 -8.54
N ASP A 115 2.98 11.42 -8.74
CA ASP A 115 2.15 12.27 -7.89
C ASP A 115 0.77 12.59 -8.53
N HIS A 116 0.43 11.91 -9.63
CA HIS A 116 -0.79 12.06 -10.39
C HIS A 116 -1.78 10.91 -10.14
N ASP A 117 -3.04 11.09 -10.58
CA ASP A 117 -4.15 10.15 -10.30
C ASP A 117 -4.17 8.88 -11.19
N GLU A 118 -3.16 8.64 -12.01
CA GLU A 118 -3.11 7.50 -12.96
C GLU A 118 -2.71 6.18 -12.27
N ASN A 119 -3.47 5.77 -11.27
CA ASN A 119 -3.15 4.58 -10.47
C ASN A 119 -3.06 3.29 -11.28
N LEU A 120 -4.00 3.09 -12.21
CA LEU A 120 -4.06 1.84 -12.99
C LEU A 120 -2.80 1.61 -13.81
N GLN A 121 -2.31 2.65 -14.50
CA GLN A 121 -1.16 2.55 -15.39
C GLN A 121 0.13 2.22 -14.63
N ILE A 122 0.38 2.86 -13.49
CA ILE A 122 1.58 2.59 -12.69
C ILE A 122 1.53 1.21 -12.03
N MET A 123 0.36 0.81 -11.51
CA MET A 123 0.16 -0.53 -10.96
C MET A 123 0.36 -1.60 -12.03
N GLN A 124 -0.11 -1.35 -13.25
CA GLN A 124 0.02 -2.27 -14.37
C GLN A 124 1.48 -2.50 -14.78
N LYS A 125 2.30 -1.44 -14.83
CA LYS A 125 3.72 -1.51 -15.17
C LYS A 125 4.54 -2.28 -14.13
N ALA A 126 4.20 -2.14 -12.85
CA ALA A 126 4.98 -2.71 -11.77
C ALA A 126 4.82 -4.22 -11.67
N ASN A 127 5.93 -4.94 -11.53
CA ASN A 127 5.93 -6.37 -11.23
C ASN A 127 5.64 -6.65 -9.75
N PHE A 128 6.08 -5.75 -8.87
CA PHE A 128 5.87 -5.84 -7.43
C PHE A 128 5.33 -4.53 -6.88
N LEU A 129 4.55 -4.64 -5.81
CA LEU A 129 4.20 -3.52 -4.95
C LEU A 129 4.90 -3.66 -3.61
N ILE A 130 5.60 -2.62 -3.19
CA ILE A 130 6.11 -2.47 -1.83
C ILE A 130 5.27 -1.41 -1.12
N THR A 131 4.67 -1.78 -0.02
CA THR A 131 3.80 -0.87 0.74
C THR A 131 3.80 -1.25 2.23
N ASP A 132 3.04 -0.54 3.03
CA ASP A 132 2.88 -0.80 4.46
C ASP A 132 1.40 -1.05 4.82
N TRP A 133 0.72 -0.10 5.47
CA TRP A 133 -0.70 -0.16 5.86
C TRP A 133 -1.60 0.59 4.86
N SER A 134 -1.32 0.51 3.59
CA SER A 134 -2.09 1.21 2.54
C SER A 134 -3.07 0.28 1.84
N GLY A 135 -4.30 0.76 1.62
CA GLY A 135 -5.36 0.02 0.91
C GLY A 135 -5.01 -0.34 -0.53
N ILE A 136 -4.05 0.34 -1.16
CA ILE A 136 -3.57 0.02 -2.52
C ILE A 136 -3.03 -1.42 -2.63
N ALA A 137 -2.60 -2.02 -1.52
CA ALA A 137 -2.16 -3.41 -1.48
C ALA A 137 -3.23 -4.38 -2.00
N PHE A 138 -4.45 -4.20 -1.51
CA PHE A 138 -5.60 -5.04 -1.90
C PHE A 138 -6.03 -4.75 -3.34
N GLU A 139 -6.06 -3.48 -3.73
CA GLU A 139 -6.37 -3.08 -5.10
C GLU A 139 -5.38 -3.70 -6.08
N TYR A 140 -4.08 -3.63 -5.79
CA TYR A 140 -3.01 -4.19 -6.61
C TYR A 140 -3.09 -5.73 -6.68
N ALA A 141 -3.13 -6.39 -5.53
CA ALA A 141 -3.12 -7.84 -5.46
C ALA A 141 -4.33 -8.46 -6.16
N TYR A 142 -5.54 -7.95 -5.90
CA TYR A 142 -6.76 -8.50 -6.50
C TYR A 142 -6.92 -8.14 -7.97
N THR A 143 -6.39 -6.98 -8.42
CA THR A 143 -6.47 -6.60 -9.84
C THR A 143 -5.49 -7.37 -10.69
N PHE A 144 -4.23 -7.47 -10.26
CA PHE A 144 -3.14 -7.97 -11.09
C PHE A 144 -2.72 -9.38 -10.75
N LEU A 145 -3.13 -9.93 -9.62
CA LEU A 145 -2.71 -11.23 -9.08
C LEU A 145 -1.18 -11.32 -8.95
N ARG A 146 -0.57 -10.23 -8.51
CA ARG A 146 0.87 -10.10 -8.31
C ARG A 146 1.18 -9.92 -6.82
N PRO A 147 2.35 -10.35 -6.38
CA PRO A 147 2.72 -10.31 -4.97
C PRO A 147 2.91 -8.89 -4.44
N VAL A 148 2.63 -8.73 -3.16
CA VAL A 148 2.87 -7.50 -2.40
C VAL A 148 3.94 -7.78 -1.35
N ILE A 149 4.88 -6.85 -1.19
CA ILE A 149 5.82 -6.85 -0.06
C ILE A 149 5.32 -5.80 0.94
N PHE A 150 4.91 -6.28 2.10
CA PHE A 150 4.44 -5.44 3.18
C PHE A 150 5.58 -5.08 4.12
N ILE A 151 5.91 -3.81 4.21
CA ILE A 151 6.88 -3.33 5.20
C ILE A 151 6.24 -3.38 6.58
N GLU A 152 6.89 -4.07 7.51
CA GLU A 152 6.49 -4.06 8.91
C GLU A 152 6.92 -2.74 9.54
N GLY A 153 5.95 -1.88 9.79
CA GLY A 153 6.12 -0.56 10.38
C GLY A 153 5.09 -0.30 11.48
N PRO A 154 5.02 0.94 11.97
CA PRO A 154 4.01 1.32 12.95
C PRO A 154 2.61 1.02 12.42
N LYS A 155 1.80 0.31 13.22
CA LYS A 155 0.41 0.01 12.83
C LYS A 155 -0.39 1.30 12.68
N LYS A 156 -1.04 1.48 11.54
CA LYS A 156 -1.95 2.61 11.29
C LYS A 156 -3.32 2.30 11.90
N ILE A 157 -3.45 2.52 13.19
CA ILE A 157 -4.68 2.25 13.92
C ILE A 157 -5.48 3.54 14.05
N LEU A 158 -6.57 3.66 13.29
CA LEU A 158 -7.52 4.78 13.40
C LEU A 158 -8.52 4.54 14.53
N ASN A 159 -8.99 3.32 14.72
CA ASN A 159 -9.88 2.95 15.80
C ASN A 159 -9.12 2.20 16.90
N LYS A 160 -8.82 2.88 18.00
CA LYS A 160 -8.11 2.29 19.16
C LYS A 160 -8.82 1.10 19.81
N ASN A 161 -10.12 0.92 19.52
CA ASN A 161 -10.93 -0.18 20.06
C ASN A 161 -11.08 -1.33 19.06
N TYR A 162 -10.34 -1.36 17.97
CA TYR A 162 -10.47 -2.40 16.93
C TYR A 162 -10.34 -3.83 17.47
N SER A 163 -9.48 -4.04 18.47
CA SER A 163 -9.25 -5.34 19.09
C SER A 163 -10.43 -5.87 19.93
N LYS A 164 -11.43 -5.03 20.21
CA LYS A 164 -12.66 -5.43 20.91
C LYS A 164 -13.71 -6.02 19.97
N PHE A 165 -13.56 -5.84 18.65
CA PHE A 165 -14.47 -6.41 17.67
C PHE A 165 -14.11 -7.85 17.39
N LYS A 166 -15.16 -8.67 17.15
CA LYS A 166 -14.99 -10.08 16.84
C LYS A 166 -14.28 -10.32 15.52
N ASN A 167 -14.54 -9.43 14.55
CA ASN A 167 -13.95 -9.51 13.21
C ASN A 167 -12.86 -8.43 13.10
N LEU A 168 -11.63 -8.85 12.91
CA LEU A 168 -10.52 -7.95 12.67
C LEU A 168 -10.53 -7.44 11.22
N PRO A 169 -10.03 -6.22 10.98
CA PRO A 169 -9.86 -5.67 9.63
C PRO A 169 -8.96 -6.56 8.75
N ILE A 170 -9.27 -6.61 7.45
CA ILE A 170 -8.48 -7.43 6.48
C ILE A 170 -7.02 -6.98 6.39
N GLU A 171 -6.73 -5.73 6.67
CA GLU A 171 -5.36 -5.21 6.74
C GLU A 171 -4.52 -5.88 7.84
N ILE A 172 -5.16 -6.59 8.77
CA ILE A 172 -4.47 -7.35 9.82
C ILE A 172 -4.45 -8.84 9.47
N THR A 173 -5.55 -9.38 8.92
CA THR A 173 -5.74 -10.83 8.76
C THR A 173 -5.17 -11.36 7.44
N ASP A 174 -5.21 -10.57 6.36
CA ASP A 174 -5.05 -11.09 5.00
C ASP A 174 -3.71 -10.71 4.35
N ARG A 175 -2.82 -9.99 5.04
CA ARG A 175 -1.53 -9.55 4.47
C ARG A 175 -0.65 -10.73 4.05
N GLU A 176 -0.57 -11.76 4.90
CA GLU A 176 0.23 -12.96 4.62
C GLU A 176 -0.33 -13.80 3.45
N GLU A 177 -1.62 -13.66 3.15
CA GLU A 177 -2.23 -14.32 1.99
C GLU A 177 -1.95 -13.59 0.67
N LEU A 178 -1.68 -12.28 0.74
CA LEU A 178 -1.45 -11.43 -0.43
C LEU A 178 0.02 -11.24 -0.79
N GLY A 179 0.94 -11.61 0.11
CA GLY A 179 2.36 -11.43 -0.13
C GLY A 179 3.21 -11.67 1.10
N GLU A 180 4.41 -11.10 1.09
CA GLU A 180 5.39 -11.27 2.15
C GLU A 180 5.43 -10.07 3.09
N ILE A 181 5.52 -10.34 4.39
CA ILE A 181 5.75 -9.29 5.39
C ILE A 181 7.26 -9.20 5.63
N TRP A 182 7.83 -8.06 5.30
CA TRP A 182 9.25 -7.80 5.47
C TRP A 182 9.50 -6.76 6.56
N ASN A 183 10.42 -7.10 7.48
CA ASN A 183 10.83 -6.23 8.56
C ASN A 183 12.18 -5.58 8.21
N PRO A 184 12.26 -4.24 8.07
CA PRO A 184 13.51 -3.54 7.75
C PRO A 184 14.64 -3.74 8.78
N LYS A 185 14.34 -4.26 9.97
CA LYS A 185 15.33 -4.56 11.03
C LYS A 185 15.93 -5.95 10.90
N GLU A 186 15.45 -6.77 10.00
CA GLU A 186 16.00 -8.09 9.73
C GLU A 186 17.24 -8.01 8.82
N ASN A 187 18.09 -9.03 8.89
CA ASN A 187 19.40 -9.01 8.24
C ASN A 187 19.35 -9.29 6.72
N TYR A 188 18.19 -9.52 6.13
CA TYR A 188 18.08 -9.76 4.69
C TYR A 188 17.53 -8.51 3.97
N LYS A 189 17.95 -8.35 2.72
CA LYS A 189 17.63 -7.20 1.90
C LYS A 189 16.28 -7.38 1.21
N VAL A 190 15.57 -6.28 0.99
CA VAL A 190 14.31 -6.31 0.23
C VAL A 190 14.54 -6.74 -1.22
N SER A 191 15.68 -6.41 -1.80
CA SER A 191 16.08 -6.85 -3.14
C SER A 191 16.22 -8.37 -3.26
N ASP A 192 16.69 -9.05 -2.20
CA ASP A 192 16.76 -10.50 -2.17
C ASP A 192 15.38 -11.15 -2.17
N LEU A 193 14.42 -10.51 -1.50
CA LEU A 193 13.03 -10.94 -1.49
C LEU A 193 12.39 -10.78 -2.88
N VAL A 194 12.58 -9.63 -3.51
CA VAL A 194 12.10 -9.37 -4.88
C VAL A 194 12.64 -10.37 -5.90
N GLN A 195 13.87 -10.86 -5.72
CA GLN A 195 14.48 -11.84 -6.62
C GLN A 195 13.99 -13.28 -6.40
N LYS A 196 13.42 -13.59 -5.24
CA LYS A 196 12.91 -14.93 -4.90
C LYS A 196 11.47 -15.18 -5.36
N ILE A 197 10.69 -14.12 -5.46
CA ILE A 197 9.29 -14.15 -5.86
C ILE A 197 9.20 -14.03 -7.39
#